data_48435aaea0d1565b4ff051cab13dabaf
#
_entry.id   48435aaea0d1565b4ff051cab13dabaf
#
_cell.length_a   1.000
_cell.length_b   1.000
_cell.length_c   1.000
_cell.angle_alpha   90.00
_cell.angle_beta   90.00
_cell.angle_gamma   90.00
#
_symmetry.space_group_name_H-M   'P 1'
#
loop_
_entity.id
_entity.type
_entity.pdbx_description
1 polymer ?
#
loop_
_entity_poly.entity_id
_entity_poly.type
_entity_poly.pdbx_seq_one_letter_code
_entity_poly.pdbx_strand_id
1 'polypeptide(L)'
;MAKIARRKIRLNNINQKSDQSLESDQQADMPYDRRKLSYANSKSHNTQWVGLIISKIIYFFIWIILPIFVFDIYWWKVILGFVVMHYTAGLILSLVFQLAHVIGEADMPLPDQKTGNLKNSWVVHQLKTTVNFSTKNRIVNWFTGGLNHQIEHHIFPHISHIHYTKISEIVKKTAREFNLPYNEYKTTRSALLSHFKFLKKMGVKPIYIQP
;
A
#
# COMPACT_ATOMS: atom_id res chain seq x y z
N MET A 1 14.17 11.82 -53.42
CA MET A 1 13.57 10.69 -52.65
C MET A 1 14.50 10.14 -51.56
N ALA A 2 15.78 9.88 -51.80
CA ALA A 2 16.70 9.29 -50.80
C ALA A 2 16.89 10.10 -49.48
N LYS A 3 16.85 11.43 -49.53
CA LYS A 3 16.99 12.30 -48.35
C LYS A 3 15.80 12.21 -47.39
N ILE A 4 14.60 12.03 -47.90
CA ILE A 4 13.35 11.90 -47.10
C ILE A 4 13.32 10.53 -46.44
N ALA A 5 13.72 9.49 -47.12
CA ALA A 5 13.79 8.13 -46.55
C ALA A 5 14.80 8.05 -45.38
N ARG A 6 16.00 8.65 -45.54
CA ARG A 6 17.01 8.72 -44.46
C ARG A 6 16.55 9.52 -43.26
N ARG A 7 15.76 10.59 -43.46
CA ARG A 7 15.19 11.40 -42.35
C ARG A 7 14.12 10.62 -41.59
N LYS A 8 13.28 9.81 -42.29
CA LYS A 8 12.24 8.96 -41.69
C LYS A 8 12.85 7.83 -40.87
N ILE A 9 13.90 7.17 -41.34
CA ILE A 9 14.65 6.14 -40.62
C ILE A 9 15.32 6.74 -39.38
N ARG A 10 15.87 7.93 -39.45
CA ARG A 10 16.53 8.60 -38.31
C ARG A 10 15.51 8.99 -37.21
N LEU A 11 14.34 9.46 -37.61
CA LEU A 11 13.24 9.78 -36.67
C LEU A 11 12.69 8.50 -35.97
N ASN A 12 12.52 7.42 -36.72
CA ASN A 12 12.09 6.15 -36.13
C ASN A 12 13.10 5.58 -35.13
N ASN A 13 14.39 5.69 -35.43
CA ASN A 13 15.44 5.25 -34.50
C ASN A 13 15.55 6.13 -33.25
N ILE A 14 15.25 7.44 -33.37
CA ILE A 14 15.20 8.35 -32.23
C ILE A 14 13.97 8.01 -31.34
N ASN A 15 12.80 7.76 -31.94
CA ASN A 15 11.60 7.38 -31.21
C ASN A 15 11.77 6.03 -30.53
N GLN A 16 12.33 5.02 -31.21
CA GLN A 16 12.63 3.72 -30.58
C GLN A 16 13.62 3.83 -29.42
N LYS A 17 14.65 4.70 -29.54
CA LYS A 17 15.58 4.94 -28.43
C LYS A 17 14.92 5.68 -27.27
N SER A 18 14.04 6.64 -27.53
CA SER A 18 13.31 7.34 -26.48
C SER A 18 12.31 6.40 -25.78
N ASP A 19 11.63 5.53 -26.52
CA ASP A 19 10.71 4.55 -25.94
C ASP A 19 11.46 3.51 -25.11
N GLN A 20 12.62 3.02 -25.57
CA GLN A 20 13.48 2.11 -24.80
C GLN A 20 14.08 2.77 -23.55
N SER A 21 14.44 4.07 -23.62
CA SER A 21 14.92 4.80 -22.45
C SER A 21 13.80 5.05 -21.44
N LEU A 22 12.59 5.36 -21.88
CA LEU A 22 11.40 5.49 -21.02
C LEU A 22 11.01 4.16 -20.38
N GLU A 23 11.09 3.04 -21.11
CA GLU A 23 10.89 1.71 -20.56
C GLU A 23 11.98 1.30 -19.56
N SER A 24 13.26 1.64 -19.83
CA SER A 24 14.36 1.38 -18.91
C SER A 24 14.27 2.22 -17.64
N ASP A 25 13.85 3.48 -17.73
CA ASP A 25 13.66 4.36 -16.59
C ASP A 25 12.42 3.95 -15.77
N GLN A 26 11.33 3.52 -16.41
CA GLN A 26 10.18 2.92 -15.71
C GLN A 26 10.52 1.60 -15.02
N GLN A 27 11.48 0.85 -15.56
CA GLN A 27 11.95 -0.42 -14.98
C GLN A 27 12.99 -0.20 -13.87
N ALA A 28 13.75 0.91 -13.91
CA ALA A 28 14.68 1.31 -12.86
C ALA A 28 13.96 1.87 -11.61
N ASP A 29 12.81 2.52 -11.79
CA ASP A 29 11.99 3.08 -10.71
C ASP A 29 11.14 2.04 -9.97
N MET A 30 11.11 0.79 -10.43
CA MET A 30 10.46 -0.28 -9.69
C MET A 30 11.40 -0.82 -8.61
N PRO A 31 11.13 -0.58 -7.31
CA PRO A 31 11.96 -1.08 -6.21
C PRO A 31 11.96 -2.61 -6.10
N TYR A 32 11.32 -3.28 -7.04
CA TYR A 32 11.14 -4.71 -7.07
C TYR A 32 11.60 -5.32 -8.41
N ASP A 33 12.84 -5.78 -8.46
CA ASP A 33 13.35 -6.57 -9.59
C ASP A 33 12.61 -7.93 -9.63
N ARG A 34 11.57 -8.03 -10.48
CA ARG A 34 10.82 -9.28 -10.72
C ARG A 34 11.74 -10.45 -11.11
N ARG A 35 12.96 -10.18 -11.63
CA ARG A 35 13.95 -11.20 -11.95
C ARG A 35 14.59 -11.81 -10.70
N LYS A 36 14.56 -11.12 -9.55
CA LYS A 36 14.98 -11.67 -8.25
C LYS A 36 13.88 -12.47 -7.56
N LEU A 37 12.66 -12.45 -8.06
CA LEU A 37 11.62 -13.46 -7.77
C LEU A 37 11.89 -14.80 -8.48
N SER A 38 13.12 -15.05 -8.87
CA SER A 38 13.54 -16.37 -9.23
C SER A 38 13.26 -17.27 -8.03
N TYR A 39 12.06 -17.79 -8.04
CA TYR A 39 11.54 -18.95 -7.34
C TYR A 39 12.41 -19.41 -6.19
N ALA A 40 12.01 -19.05 -5.00
CA ALA A 40 12.49 -19.74 -3.81
C ALA A 40 12.48 -21.23 -4.14
N ASN A 41 13.67 -21.78 -4.26
CA ASN A 41 13.89 -23.21 -4.42
C ASN A 41 12.95 -23.93 -3.44
N SER A 42 12.33 -25.03 -3.82
CA SER A 42 11.34 -25.73 -2.99
C SER A 42 11.85 -26.03 -1.56
N LYS A 43 13.15 -26.20 -1.39
CA LYS A 43 13.82 -26.27 -0.06
C LYS A 43 13.69 -24.99 0.76
N SER A 44 13.80 -23.82 0.15
CA SER A 44 13.58 -22.53 0.82
C SER A 44 12.13 -22.36 1.27
N HIS A 45 11.18 -22.83 0.48
CA HIS A 45 9.76 -22.77 0.82
C HIS A 45 9.44 -23.64 2.04
N ASN A 46 9.93 -24.88 2.08
CA ASN A 46 9.74 -25.76 3.23
C ASN A 46 10.36 -25.19 4.51
N THR A 47 11.54 -24.58 4.42
CA THR A 47 12.19 -23.94 5.57
C THR A 47 11.37 -22.76 6.10
N GLN A 48 10.74 -21.99 5.21
CA GLN A 48 9.86 -20.89 5.61
C GLN A 48 8.59 -21.40 6.32
N TRP A 49 7.99 -22.49 5.84
CA TRP A 49 6.85 -23.12 6.51
C TRP A 49 7.21 -23.66 7.89
N VAL A 50 8.35 -24.33 8.02
CA VAL A 50 8.84 -24.82 9.32
C VAL A 50 9.04 -23.65 10.28
N GLY A 51 9.69 -22.57 9.83
CA GLY A 51 9.88 -21.36 10.65
C GLY A 51 8.54 -20.73 11.09
N LEU A 52 7.57 -20.68 10.19
CA LEU A 52 6.22 -20.18 10.51
C LEU A 52 5.52 -21.05 11.56
N ILE A 53 5.55 -22.38 11.39
CA ILE A 53 4.92 -23.31 12.34
C ILE A 53 5.57 -23.18 13.72
N ILE A 54 6.91 -23.21 13.78
CA ILE A 54 7.64 -23.05 15.06
C ILE A 54 7.32 -21.71 15.72
N SER A 55 7.30 -20.61 14.97
CA SER A 55 6.98 -19.30 15.53
C SER A 55 5.55 -19.24 16.08
N LYS A 56 4.59 -19.89 15.42
CA LYS A 56 3.20 -19.97 15.93
C LYS A 56 3.09 -20.85 17.17
N ILE A 57 3.80 -21.97 17.23
CA ILE A 57 3.85 -22.82 18.44
C ILE A 57 4.40 -22.02 19.62
N ILE A 58 5.55 -21.35 19.45
CA ILE A 58 6.16 -20.50 20.49
C ILE A 58 5.19 -19.38 20.90
N TYR A 59 4.53 -18.76 19.94
CA TYR A 59 3.56 -17.69 20.19
C TYR A 59 2.39 -18.17 21.07
N PHE A 60 1.72 -19.27 20.72
CA PHE A 60 0.63 -19.83 21.50
C PHE A 60 1.09 -20.33 22.87
N PHE A 61 2.30 -20.88 22.95
CA PHE A 61 2.89 -21.28 24.22
C PHE A 61 3.05 -20.07 25.16
N ILE A 62 3.63 -18.97 24.69
CA ILE A 62 3.87 -17.77 25.49
C ILE A 62 2.55 -17.10 25.91
N TRP A 63 1.58 -16.99 25.00
CA TRP A 63 0.38 -16.19 25.24
C TRP A 63 -0.80 -16.95 25.85
N ILE A 64 -0.80 -18.28 25.78
CA ILE A 64 -1.88 -19.13 26.32
C ILE A 64 -1.35 -20.08 27.38
N ILE A 65 -0.38 -20.93 27.03
CA ILE A 65 0.05 -22.00 27.92
C ILE A 65 0.77 -21.46 29.15
N LEU A 66 1.76 -20.61 28.94
CA LEU A 66 2.56 -20.06 30.02
C LEU A 66 1.72 -19.27 31.05
N PRO A 67 0.78 -18.37 30.68
CA PRO A 67 -0.05 -17.68 31.64
C PRO A 67 -0.94 -18.60 32.48
N ILE A 68 -1.47 -19.69 31.92
CA ILE A 68 -2.28 -20.64 32.64
C ILE A 68 -1.48 -21.33 33.79
N PHE A 69 -0.22 -21.67 33.50
CA PHE A 69 0.61 -22.41 34.47
C PHE A 69 1.35 -21.50 35.47
N VAL A 70 1.63 -20.24 35.10
CA VAL A 70 2.45 -19.33 35.91
C VAL A 70 1.62 -18.44 36.83
N PHE A 71 0.44 -17.99 36.38
CA PHE A 71 -0.30 -16.93 37.08
C PHE A 71 -1.54 -17.42 37.88
N ASP A 72 -1.77 -18.69 38.02
CA ASP A 72 -2.94 -19.23 38.72
C ASP A 72 -4.27 -18.61 38.25
N ILE A 73 -4.38 -18.37 36.96
CA ILE A 73 -5.55 -17.76 36.30
C ILE A 73 -6.38 -18.88 35.67
N TYR A 74 -7.69 -18.83 35.84
CA TYR A 74 -8.59 -19.77 35.14
C TYR A 74 -8.35 -19.72 33.64
N TRP A 75 -8.15 -20.86 33.00
CA TRP A 75 -7.83 -21.03 31.59
C TRP A 75 -8.75 -20.22 30.64
N TRP A 76 -10.05 -20.16 30.96
CA TRP A 76 -11.02 -19.43 30.13
C TRP A 76 -10.79 -17.90 30.12
N LYS A 77 -10.27 -17.33 31.22
CA LYS A 77 -9.92 -15.92 31.31
C LYS A 77 -8.73 -15.60 30.42
N VAL A 78 -7.77 -16.52 30.36
CA VAL A 78 -6.61 -16.37 29.44
C VAL A 78 -7.08 -16.43 27.99
N ILE A 79 -7.94 -17.38 27.63
CA ILE A 79 -8.51 -17.47 26.28
C ILE A 79 -9.31 -16.22 25.93
N LEU A 80 -10.18 -15.76 26.84
CA LEU A 80 -10.97 -14.54 26.62
C LEU A 80 -10.05 -13.31 26.42
N GLY A 81 -9.04 -13.14 27.26
CA GLY A 81 -8.05 -12.05 27.13
C GLY A 81 -7.30 -12.11 25.81
N PHE A 82 -6.88 -13.30 25.39
CA PHE A 82 -6.22 -13.53 24.11
C PHE A 82 -7.13 -13.14 22.93
N VAL A 83 -8.39 -13.57 22.94
CA VAL A 83 -9.36 -13.22 21.89
C VAL A 83 -9.62 -11.71 21.85
N VAL A 84 -9.87 -11.08 22.99
CA VAL A 84 -10.10 -9.63 23.08
C VAL A 84 -8.90 -8.84 22.58
N MET A 85 -7.69 -9.24 22.98
CA MET A 85 -6.45 -8.60 22.54
C MET A 85 -6.32 -8.67 21.00
N HIS A 86 -6.51 -9.85 20.41
CA HIS A 86 -6.38 -10.04 18.96
C HIS A 86 -7.47 -9.33 18.18
N TYR A 87 -8.70 -9.39 18.67
CA TYR A 87 -9.82 -8.69 18.02
C TYR A 87 -9.59 -7.17 18.04
N THR A 88 -9.18 -6.62 19.18
CA THR A 88 -8.91 -5.18 19.30
C THR A 88 -7.74 -4.73 18.44
N ALA A 89 -6.62 -5.45 18.51
CA ALA A 89 -5.44 -5.15 17.69
C ALA A 89 -5.73 -5.28 16.20
N GLY A 90 -6.42 -6.36 15.80
CA GLY A 90 -6.81 -6.59 14.42
C GLY A 90 -7.77 -5.54 13.89
N LEU A 91 -8.76 -5.11 14.70
CA LEU A 91 -9.69 -4.05 14.31
C LEU A 91 -8.97 -2.71 14.09
N ILE A 92 -8.12 -2.31 15.04
CA ILE A 92 -7.36 -1.06 14.94
C ILE A 92 -6.47 -1.07 13.70
N LEU A 93 -5.70 -2.15 13.52
CA LEU A 93 -4.79 -2.29 12.40
C LEU A 93 -5.54 -2.29 11.06
N SER A 94 -6.63 -3.05 10.97
CA SER A 94 -7.49 -3.09 9.79
C SER A 94 -8.02 -1.69 9.44
N LEU A 95 -8.54 -0.95 10.41
CA LEU A 95 -9.05 0.41 10.18
C LEU A 95 -7.95 1.34 9.66
N VAL A 96 -6.75 1.33 10.25
CA VAL A 96 -5.64 2.18 9.82
C VAL A 96 -5.30 1.94 8.35
N PHE A 97 -5.21 0.68 7.92
CA PHE A 97 -4.91 0.34 6.53
C PHE A 97 -6.08 0.61 5.58
N GLN A 98 -7.29 0.27 5.98
CA GLN A 98 -8.46 0.43 5.11
C GLN A 98 -8.83 1.89 4.87
N LEU A 99 -8.65 2.77 5.86
CA LEU A 99 -8.90 4.20 5.70
C LEU A 99 -8.00 4.88 4.66
N ALA A 100 -6.88 4.26 4.32
CA ALA A 100 -5.97 4.78 3.31
C ALA A 100 -6.25 4.27 1.89
N HIS A 101 -6.91 3.12 1.75
CA HIS A 101 -7.04 2.43 0.46
C HIS A 101 -8.48 2.09 0.06
N VAL A 102 -9.34 1.78 1.02
CA VAL A 102 -10.72 1.34 0.78
C VAL A 102 -11.69 2.47 1.10
N ILE A 103 -11.66 3.51 0.28
CA ILE A 103 -12.37 4.77 0.51
C ILE A 103 -12.78 5.40 -0.82
N GLY A 104 -13.81 6.25 -0.81
CA GLY A 104 -14.44 6.74 -2.02
C GLY A 104 -13.55 7.57 -2.95
N GLU A 105 -12.53 8.22 -2.42
CA GLU A 105 -11.59 9.05 -3.16
C GLU A 105 -10.37 8.29 -3.69
N ALA A 106 -10.14 7.05 -3.26
CA ALA A 106 -9.08 6.21 -3.80
C ALA A 106 -9.54 5.56 -5.12
N ASP A 107 -8.80 5.79 -6.18
CA ASP A 107 -9.01 5.11 -7.45
C ASP A 107 -8.62 3.63 -7.35
N MET A 108 -9.31 2.77 -8.11
CA MET A 108 -8.95 1.37 -8.27
C MET A 108 -8.69 1.06 -9.75
N PRO A 109 -7.58 1.55 -10.34
CA PRO A 109 -7.31 1.41 -11.75
C PRO A 109 -7.03 -0.06 -12.12
N LEU A 110 -7.65 -0.52 -13.19
CA LEU A 110 -7.38 -1.83 -13.76
C LEU A 110 -6.22 -1.78 -14.74
N PRO A 111 -5.44 -2.85 -14.81
CA PRO A 111 -4.47 -3.05 -15.87
C PRO A 111 -5.16 -3.09 -17.25
N ASP A 112 -4.48 -2.60 -18.27
CA ASP A 112 -4.90 -2.76 -19.64
C ASP A 112 -4.99 -4.24 -20.00
N GLN A 113 -6.12 -4.67 -20.57
CA GLN A 113 -6.40 -6.10 -20.85
C GLN A 113 -5.43 -6.72 -21.85
N LYS A 114 -4.82 -5.92 -22.74
CA LYS A 114 -3.93 -6.43 -23.79
C LYS A 114 -2.47 -6.44 -23.33
N THR A 115 -2.04 -5.39 -22.63
CA THR A 115 -0.64 -5.20 -22.24
C THR A 115 -0.35 -5.63 -20.82
N GLY A 116 -1.37 -5.74 -19.96
CA GLY A 116 -1.23 -5.99 -18.52
C GLY A 116 -0.61 -4.82 -17.74
N ASN A 117 -0.36 -3.70 -18.40
CA ASN A 117 0.29 -2.53 -17.81
C ASN A 117 -0.73 -1.54 -17.23
N LEU A 118 -0.31 -0.80 -16.20
CA LEU A 118 -1.06 0.33 -15.68
C LEU A 118 -0.76 1.59 -16.51
N LYS A 119 -1.79 2.39 -16.80
CA LYS A 119 -1.67 3.60 -17.65
C LYS A 119 -0.82 4.72 -17.02
N ASN A 120 -0.69 4.73 -15.70
CA ASN A 120 -0.01 5.79 -14.97
C ASN A 120 1.40 5.36 -14.56
N SER A 121 2.33 6.32 -14.47
CA SER A 121 3.62 6.10 -13.80
C SER A 121 3.39 5.70 -12.34
N TRP A 122 4.37 5.05 -11.73
CA TRP A 122 4.26 4.54 -10.37
C TRP A 122 3.85 5.62 -9.34
N VAL A 123 4.49 6.79 -9.36
CA VAL A 123 4.17 7.89 -8.45
C VAL A 123 2.73 8.37 -8.62
N VAL A 124 2.29 8.57 -9.86
CA VAL A 124 0.92 9.00 -10.18
C VAL A 124 -0.10 7.94 -9.73
N HIS A 125 0.23 6.66 -9.90
CA HIS A 125 -0.59 5.56 -9.41
C HIS A 125 -0.74 5.62 -7.89
N GLN A 126 0.36 5.79 -7.12
CA GLN A 126 0.30 5.90 -5.67
C GLN A 126 -0.55 7.09 -5.20
N LEU A 127 -0.41 8.27 -5.84
CA LEU A 127 -1.23 9.45 -5.53
C LEU A 127 -2.73 9.23 -5.76
N LYS A 128 -3.09 8.43 -6.77
CA LYS A 128 -4.50 8.14 -7.10
C LYS A 128 -5.13 7.06 -6.23
N THR A 129 -4.34 6.07 -5.83
CA THR A 129 -4.84 4.87 -5.12
C THR A 129 -4.71 4.98 -3.60
N THR A 130 -4.17 6.08 -3.10
CA THR A 130 -3.87 6.26 -1.68
C THR A 130 -4.45 7.58 -1.17
N VAL A 131 -4.89 7.58 0.08
CA VAL A 131 -5.50 8.74 0.74
C VAL A 131 -4.88 8.96 2.11
N ASN A 132 -4.56 10.21 2.41
CA ASN A 132 -4.13 10.61 3.74
C ASN A 132 -5.31 10.95 4.64
N PHE A 133 -5.15 10.81 5.96
CA PHE A 133 -6.18 11.25 6.90
C PHE A 133 -5.57 11.85 8.18
N SER A 134 -6.21 12.88 8.72
CA SER A 134 -5.81 13.54 9.98
C SER A 134 -4.33 13.93 10.08
N THR A 135 -3.71 14.34 8.98
CA THR A 135 -2.27 14.63 8.87
C THR A 135 -1.79 15.69 9.86
N LYS A 136 -2.66 16.61 10.29
CA LYS A 136 -2.35 17.67 11.27
C LYS A 136 -2.55 17.22 12.72
N ASN A 137 -3.11 16.04 12.98
CA ASN A 137 -3.38 15.57 14.33
C ASN A 137 -2.19 14.77 14.87
N ARG A 138 -1.47 15.35 15.84
CA ARG A 138 -0.26 14.76 16.42
C ARG A 138 -0.52 13.45 17.16
N ILE A 139 -1.70 13.31 17.81
CA ILE A 139 -2.09 12.07 18.53
C ILE A 139 -2.34 10.95 17.52
N VAL A 140 -3.10 11.23 16.46
CA VAL A 140 -3.34 10.24 15.39
C VAL A 140 -2.02 9.84 14.74
N ASN A 141 -1.16 10.80 14.42
CA ASN A 141 0.13 10.55 13.80
C ASN A 141 1.03 9.66 14.68
N TRP A 142 1.08 9.93 15.99
CA TRP A 142 1.82 9.10 16.94
C TRP A 142 1.22 7.70 17.06
N PHE A 143 -0.11 7.60 17.22
CA PHE A 143 -0.81 6.33 17.40
C PHE A 143 -0.74 5.41 16.17
N THR A 144 -0.79 5.99 14.98
CA THR A 144 -0.69 5.24 13.71
C THR A 144 0.76 4.99 13.28
N GLY A 145 1.76 5.50 14.00
CA GLY A 145 3.16 5.44 13.58
C GLY A 145 3.39 6.14 12.24
N GLY A 146 2.65 7.22 11.96
CA GLY A 146 2.72 7.98 10.70
C GLY A 146 1.99 7.34 9.52
N LEU A 147 1.33 6.19 9.69
CA LEU A 147 0.57 5.53 8.61
C LEU A 147 -0.68 6.31 8.15
N ASN A 148 -1.07 7.36 8.86
CA ASN A 148 -2.05 8.33 8.39
C ASN A 148 -1.54 9.24 7.26
N HIS A 149 -0.22 9.23 6.98
CA HIS A 149 0.45 9.82 5.83
C HIS A 149 0.77 8.75 4.78
N GLN A 150 -0.24 8.04 4.31
CA GLN A 150 -0.05 6.88 3.43
C GLN A 150 0.53 7.22 2.06
N ILE A 151 0.20 8.39 1.50
CA ILE A 151 0.78 8.86 0.23
C ILE A 151 2.30 8.94 0.37
N GLU A 152 2.80 9.59 1.42
CA GLU A 152 4.23 9.74 1.69
C GLU A 152 4.88 8.41 2.01
N HIS A 153 4.17 7.54 2.76
CA HIS A 153 4.65 6.20 3.05
C HIS A 153 4.86 5.36 1.78
N HIS A 154 3.95 5.44 0.82
CA HIS A 154 4.05 4.71 -0.45
C HIS A 154 5.12 5.29 -1.38
N ILE A 155 5.22 6.63 -1.48
CA ILE A 155 6.20 7.28 -2.37
C ILE A 155 7.61 7.17 -1.80
N PHE A 156 7.77 7.26 -0.47
CA PHE A 156 9.07 7.28 0.21
C PHE A 156 9.20 6.18 1.27
N PRO A 157 9.13 4.89 0.92
CA PRO A 157 9.10 3.80 1.90
C PRO A 157 10.39 3.67 2.72
N HIS A 158 11.49 4.28 2.27
CA HIS A 158 12.78 4.24 2.97
C HIS A 158 13.00 5.43 3.91
N ILE A 159 12.07 6.40 3.94
CA ILE A 159 12.18 7.55 4.83
C ILE A 159 11.40 7.27 6.11
N SER A 160 11.99 7.62 7.26
CA SER A 160 11.32 7.48 8.55
C SER A 160 10.04 8.32 8.63
N HIS A 161 8.99 7.74 9.19
CA HIS A 161 7.66 8.37 9.34
C HIS A 161 7.68 9.70 10.11
N ILE A 162 8.70 9.97 10.93
CA ILE A 162 8.85 11.25 11.65
C ILE A 162 8.99 12.45 10.70
N HIS A 163 9.42 12.21 9.45
CA HIS A 163 9.59 13.22 8.42
C HIS A 163 8.35 13.41 7.54
N TYR A 164 7.37 12.50 7.61
CA TYR A 164 6.21 12.52 6.70
C TYR A 164 5.41 13.82 6.76
N THR A 165 5.24 14.42 7.94
CA THR A 165 4.53 15.70 8.08
C THR A 165 5.17 16.82 7.25
N LYS A 166 6.52 16.89 7.22
CA LYS A 166 7.24 17.88 6.41
C LYS A 166 7.23 17.53 4.92
N ILE A 167 7.39 16.26 4.60
CA ILE A 167 7.38 15.76 3.23
C ILE A 167 6.00 15.95 2.60
N SER A 168 4.91 15.76 3.35
CA SER A 168 3.55 15.91 2.85
C SER A 168 3.26 17.32 2.32
N GLU A 169 3.84 18.35 2.91
CA GLU A 169 3.70 19.72 2.42
C GLU A 169 4.36 19.88 1.03
N ILE A 170 5.54 19.27 0.84
CA ILE A 170 6.27 19.30 -0.43
C ILE A 170 5.49 18.48 -1.48
N VAL A 171 5.10 17.25 -1.15
CA VAL A 171 4.33 16.38 -2.07
C VAL A 171 3.04 17.06 -2.51
N LYS A 172 2.32 17.68 -1.57
CA LYS A 172 1.07 18.39 -1.83
C LYS A 172 1.26 19.59 -2.76
N LYS A 173 2.36 20.33 -2.58
CA LYS A 173 2.72 21.46 -3.45
C LYS A 173 3.05 20.95 -4.85
N THR A 174 3.92 19.96 -4.95
CA THR A 174 4.32 19.36 -6.24
C THR A 174 3.11 18.75 -6.97
N ALA A 175 2.26 18.00 -6.27
CA ALA A 175 1.07 17.45 -6.89
C ALA A 175 0.17 18.53 -7.52
N ARG A 176 0.02 19.69 -6.86
CA ARG A 176 -0.72 20.85 -7.41
C ARG A 176 -0.06 21.44 -8.64
N GLU A 177 1.27 21.59 -8.63
CA GLU A 177 2.04 22.12 -9.77
C GLU A 177 1.87 21.27 -11.03
N PHE A 178 1.73 19.95 -10.86
CA PHE A 178 1.52 19.00 -11.95
C PHE A 178 0.06 18.61 -12.21
N ASN A 179 -0.92 19.28 -11.57
CA ASN A 179 -2.34 18.97 -11.65
C ASN A 179 -2.68 17.51 -11.30
N LEU A 180 -1.94 16.93 -10.34
CA LEU A 180 -2.16 15.58 -9.86
C LEU A 180 -3.06 15.58 -8.61
N PRO A 181 -3.87 14.54 -8.40
CA PRO A 181 -4.69 14.43 -7.21
C PRO A 181 -3.82 14.25 -5.96
N TYR A 182 -4.24 14.89 -4.87
CA TYR A 182 -3.69 14.64 -3.53
C TYR A 182 -4.87 14.57 -2.58
N ASN A 183 -5.28 13.35 -2.28
CA ASN A 183 -6.50 13.07 -1.52
C ASN A 183 -6.20 13.05 -0.02
N GLU A 184 -6.91 13.88 0.75
CA GLU A 184 -6.70 14.01 2.18
C GLU A 184 -8.02 14.27 2.92
N TYR A 185 -8.30 13.48 3.95
CA TYR A 185 -9.35 13.75 4.91
C TYR A 185 -8.82 14.54 6.12
N LYS A 186 -9.47 15.63 6.43
CA LYS A 186 -9.06 16.51 7.55
C LYS A 186 -9.15 15.82 8.91
N THR A 187 -10.05 14.86 9.07
CA THR A 187 -10.30 14.16 10.33
C THR A 187 -10.45 12.66 10.12
N THR A 188 -10.09 11.85 11.12
CA THR A 188 -10.31 10.41 11.12
C THR A 188 -11.81 10.07 11.02
N ARG A 189 -12.69 10.88 11.64
CA ARG A 189 -14.13 10.67 11.56
C ARG A 189 -14.65 10.82 10.13
N SER A 190 -14.19 11.82 9.37
CA SER A 190 -14.59 11.98 7.98
C SER A 190 -14.11 10.85 7.09
N ALA A 191 -12.88 10.36 7.32
CA ALA A 191 -12.35 9.19 6.64
C ALA A 191 -13.17 7.92 6.96
N LEU A 192 -13.48 7.66 8.24
CA LEU A 192 -14.33 6.55 8.65
C LEU A 192 -15.72 6.60 7.99
N LEU A 193 -16.36 7.76 8.00
CA LEU A 193 -17.67 7.91 7.37
C LEU A 193 -17.64 7.65 5.86
N SER A 194 -16.59 8.10 5.17
CA SER A 194 -16.42 7.82 3.75
C SER A 194 -16.15 6.34 3.50
N HIS A 195 -15.30 5.70 4.31
CA HIS A 195 -15.05 4.27 4.25
C HIS A 195 -16.33 3.44 4.38
N PHE A 196 -17.15 3.70 5.40
CA PHE A 196 -18.42 2.98 5.58
C PHE A 196 -19.41 3.23 4.44
N LYS A 197 -19.50 4.47 3.93
CA LYS A 197 -20.33 4.78 2.75
C LYS A 197 -19.85 4.02 1.53
N PHE A 198 -18.53 3.93 1.34
CA PHE A 198 -17.93 3.20 0.23
C PHE A 198 -18.22 1.69 0.33
N LEU A 199 -18.00 1.08 1.51
CA LEU A 199 -18.34 -0.33 1.74
C LEU A 199 -19.83 -0.63 1.48
N LYS A 200 -20.73 0.24 1.96
CA LYS A 200 -22.17 0.12 1.68
C LYS A 200 -22.47 0.18 0.19
N LYS A 201 -21.83 1.09 -0.55
CA LYS A 201 -21.97 1.21 -2.00
C LYS A 201 -21.50 -0.06 -2.72
N MET A 202 -20.35 -0.61 -2.32
CA MET A 202 -19.82 -1.86 -2.88
C MET A 202 -20.72 -3.07 -2.61
N GLY A 203 -21.38 -3.14 -1.45
CA GLY A 203 -22.28 -4.23 -1.09
C GLY A 203 -23.63 -4.20 -1.83
N VAL A 204 -24.06 -3.02 -2.32
CA VAL A 204 -25.36 -2.86 -3.00
C VAL A 204 -25.22 -2.93 -4.54
N LYS A 205 -24.13 -2.44 -5.07
CA LYS A 205 -23.83 -2.50 -6.52
C LYS A 205 -22.49 -3.19 -6.68
N PRO A 206 -22.44 -4.38 -7.32
CA PRO A 206 -21.17 -4.93 -7.73
C PRO A 206 -20.51 -3.87 -8.62
N ILE A 207 -19.30 -3.47 -8.26
CA ILE A 207 -18.50 -2.58 -9.10
C ILE A 207 -18.06 -3.45 -10.28
N TYR A 208 -18.94 -3.63 -11.27
CA TYR A 208 -18.50 -4.01 -12.60
C TYR A 208 -17.73 -2.80 -13.11
N ILE A 209 -16.44 -2.90 -13.05
CA ILE A 209 -15.53 -1.97 -13.67
C ILE A 209 -15.81 -2.13 -15.16
N GLN A 210 -16.48 -1.13 -15.73
CA GLN A 210 -16.73 -1.13 -17.17
C GLN A 210 -15.39 -1.13 -17.88
N PRO A 211 -15.24 -1.94 -18.93
CA PRO A 211 -14.05 -2.05 -19.72
C PRO A 211 -13.63 -0.73 -20.37
#